data_bfccde82f2c4306c8ff29ec45a87027b
#
_entry.id   bfccde82f2c4306c8ff29ec45a87027b
#
_cell.length_a   1.000
_cell.length_b   1.000
_cell.length_c   1.000
_cell.angle_alpha   90.00
_cell.angle_beta   90.00
_cell.angle_gamma   90.00
#
_symmetry.space_group_name_H-M   'P 1'
#
loop_
_entity.id
_entity.type
_entity.pdbx_description
1 polymer ?
#
loop_
_entity_poly.entity_id
_entity_poly.type
_entity_poly.pdbx_seq_one_letter_code
_entity_poly.pdbx_strand_id
1 'polypeptide(L)'
;MSMLSRQALRALTPAWLLVGRTSAAAFAAGAVLQAPTIPAVTRDAIEGLEPAALWEHFAALSSIPRPSGREEAALNFIKRFAESKNLVWKEDDAGNLCVFRPGTGVGGSASPVIIQGHVDMVTEKNSDTAHDFNSDPILMRRFVKDDRNWIGAQGTTLGADNGMGVAAALSLLGIDPNEEGGKPLPPIQALFTVDEETGLHGAAKLDAEALGLTGKTMLNLDMEEWGDLFVGCAGGGDSNVEIPIKRNISILGEEVFDLMEVRVDGLMGGHSGLNIAEGRGNGVLLCATATKVALEAAGPGKAALISMSGGDKHNAIPREASAIIAVLSTAATKERIKNSIRAAASAAVDEFGLLEKGLRIQAKEIDDSDLYDSPPLDEESATRLLSSLLALPHGPIKFSHALPGLVETSNNVASVSVGVGSAKVLCSSRSSIGSALENTRDRIKAVAFLAGGNVAQSKAYPGWAPNPRSCILDVSKRLLEERLGHEAGVKAVHAGLECGLLIKKLGEDIDVISFGPTIEGAHSPDERVDSNTVAPFFEFVQDILADYATRI
;
A
#
# COMPACT_ATOMS: atom_id res chain seq x y z
N MET A 1 21.89 -71.64 -27.18
CA MET A 1 20.45 -71.29 -27.21
C MET A 1 20.23 -70.37 -26.04
N SER A 2 19.76 -69.20 -26.06
CA SER A 2 19.24 -68.24 -26.99
C SER A 2 19.37 -66.87 -26.36
N MET A 3 19.74 -65.92 -27.10
CA MET A 3 19.28 -64.53 -27.19
C MET A 3 18.24 -64.05 -26.14
N LEU A 4 18.57 -62.92 -25.52
CA LEU A 4 17.58 -61.84 -25.20
C LEU A 4 18.36 -60.63 -24.72
N SER A 5 18.42 -59.73 -25.48
CA SER A 5 17.75 -58.43 -25.80
C SER A 5 18.08 -57.36 -24.76
N ARG A 6 18.95 -56.45 -25.21
CA ARG A 6 19.18 -55.09 -24.64
C ARG A 6 17.89 -54.31 -24.80
N GLN A 7 17.26 -53.92 -23.72
CA GLN A 7 16.25 -52.84 -23.71
C GLN A 7 16.83 -51.58 -23.08
N ALA A 8 16.68 -50.54 -23.85
CA ALA A 8 17.20 -49.21 -23.65
C ALA A 8 16.62 -48.56 -22.37
N LEU A 9 17.50 -47.99 -21.55
CA LEU A 9 17.13 -46.90 -20.66
C LEU A 9 16.72 -45.71 -21.55
N ARG A 10 15.44 -45.45 -21.64
CA ARG A 10 14.93 -44.15 -22.10
C ARG A 10 15.02 -43.20 -20.89
N ALA A 11 15.92 -42.26 -20.99
CA ALA A 11 15.93 -41.07 -20.14
C ALA A 11 14.56 -40.38 -20.27
N LEU A 12 13.85 -40.28 -19.18
CA LEU A 12 12.65 -39.41 -19.06
C LEU A 12 13.11 -37.96 -19.09
N THR A 13 13.06 -37.36 -20.27
CA THR A 13 13.13 -35.90 -20.40
C THR A 13 11.87 -35.31 -19.73
N PRO A 14 12.01 -34.32 -18.83
CA PRO A 14 10.85 -33.68 -18.22
C PRO A 14 9.96 -33.04 -19.29
N ALA A 15 8.65 -33.18 -19.15
CA ALA A 15 7.62 -32.79 -20.13
C ALA A 15 7.56 -31.28 -20.47
N TRP A 16 8.31 -30.44 -19.78
CA TRP A 16 8.35 -29.00 -20.02
C TRP A 16 9.29 -28.57 -21.18
N LEU A 17 10.07 -29.48 -21.74
CA LEU A 17 10.97 -29.21 -22.88
C LEU A 17 10.30 -29.26 -24.25
N LEU A 18 8.98 -29.53 -24.33
CA LEU A 18 8.25 -29.76 -25.59
C LEU A 18 7.09 -28.82 -25.86
N VAL A 19 7.05 -27.62 -25.22
CA VAL A 19 6.04 -26.62 -25.55
C VAL A 19 6.69 -25.37 -26.15
N GLY A 20 6.54 -25.25 -27.48
CA GLY A 20 6.41 -23.99 -28.16
C GLY A 20 7.67 -23.17 -28.42
N ARG A 21 8.36 -23.48 -29.54
CA ARG A 21 8.94 -22.40 -30.34
C ARG A 21 7.79 -21.56 -30.90
N THR A 22 7.40 -20.52 -30.19
CA THR A 22 6.51 -19.49 -30.76
C THR A 22 7.25 -18.16 -30.81
N SER A 23 7.34 -17.66 -32.01
CA SER A 23 7.78 -16.34 -32.47
C SER A 23 9.24 -15.91 -32.25
N ALA A 24 10.16 -16.59 -32.96
CA ALA A 24 11.25 -15.87 -33.60
C ALA A 24 10.74 -15.37 -34.97
N ALA A 25 9.86 -14.39 -34.98
CA ALA A 25 9.44 -13.73 -36.23
C ALA A 25 9.08 -12.28 -35.92
N ALA A 26 9.82 -11.39 -36.56
CA ALA A 26 9.59 -9.95 -36.67
C ALA A 26 10.19 -9.07 -35.57
N PHE A 27 11.51 -9.08 -35.37
CA PHE A 27 12.19 -7.85 -35.03
C PHE A 27 12.71 -7.22 -36.34
N ALA A 28 11.93 -6.28 -36.87
CA ALA A 28 12.39 -5.35 -37.90
C ALA A 28 13.55 -4.53 -37.28
N ALA A 29 14.65 -4.43 -38.03
CA ALA A 29 15.83 -3.64 -37.73
C ALA A 29 15.44 -2.20 -37.27
N GLY A 30 15.67 -1.90 -35.99
CA GLY A 30 15.45 -0.59 -35.45
C GLY A 30 16.06 -0.48 -34.06
N ALA A 31 17.22 0.16 -33.98
CA ALA A 31 17.96 0.54 -32.78
C ALA A 31 18.36 -0.63 -31.86
N VAL A 32 19.62 -1.01 -31.92
CA VAL A 32 20.31 -1.70 -30.82
C VAL A 32 20.27 -0.73 -29.63
N LEU A 33 19.24 -0.87 -28.77
CA LEU A 33 19.20 -0.17 -27.50
C LEU A 33 20.36 -0.71 -26.66
N GLN A 34 21.42 0.09 -26.53
CA GLN A 34 22.58 -0.21 -25.71
C GLN A 34 22.13 -0.50 -24.27
N ALA A 35 22.95 -1.26 -23.50
CA ALA A 35 22.77 -1.40 -22.06
C ALA A 35 22.61 0.01 -21.44
N PRO A 36 21.76 0.18 -20.41
CA PRO A 36 21.55 1.50 -19.82
C PRO A 36 22.87 2.09 -19.36
N THR A 37 23.12 3.34 -19.71
CA THR A 37 24.34 4.03 -19.28
C THR A 37 24.16 4.52 -17.86
N ILE A 38 24.78 3.86 -16.89
CA ILE A 38 24.77 4.30 -15.50
C ILE A 38 25.55 5.61 -15.38
N PRO A 39 24.94 6.70 -14.86
CA PRO A 39 25.63 7.97 -14.63
C PRO A 39 26.86 7.83 -13.74
N ALA A 40 27.91 8.60 -13.97
CA ALA A 40 29.14 8.53 -13.19
C ALA A 40 28.89 8.74 -11.68
N VAL A 41 28.08 9.73 -11.33
CA VAL A 41 27.70 10.01 -9.94
C VAL A 41 27.01 8.82 -9.26
N THR A 42 26.20 8.05 -9.98
CA THR A 42 25.57 6.84 -9.49
C THR A 42 26.58 5.72 -9.31
N ARG A 43 27.55 5.56 -10.22
CA ARG A 43 28.67 4.60 -10.08
C ARG A 43 29.50 4.90 -8.82
N ASP A 44 29.86 6.17 -8.62
CA ASP A 44 30.61 6.60 -7.44
C ASP A 44 29.83 6.34 -6.14
N ALA A 45 28.50 6.53 -6.16
CA ALA A 45 27.66 6.29 -5.00
C ALA A 45 27.62 4.82 -4.56
N ILE A 46 27.68 3.87 -5.52
CA ILE A 46 27.61 2.43 -5.24
C ILE A 46 29.00 1.77 -5.18
N GLU A 47 30.08 2.49 -5.44
CA GLU A 47 31.45 1.91 -5.44
C GLU A 47 31.78 1.24 -4.11
N GLY A 48 32.26 -0.02 -4.20
CA GLY A 48 32.65 -0.82 -3.04
C GLY A 48 31.48 -1.32 -2.17
N LEU A 49 30.23 -1.18 -2.61
CA LEU A 49 29.08 -1.80 -1.95
C LEU A 49 28.93 -3.26 -2.37
N GLU A 50 28.59 -4.11 -1.41
CA GLU A 50 28.34 -5.53 -1.65
C GLU A 50 26.84 -5.91 -1.42
N PRO A 51 26.29 -6.89 -2.16
CA PRO A 51 26.93 -7.60 -3.28
C PRO A 51 27.00 -6.70 -4.53
N ALA A 52 28.16 -6.61 -5.14
CA ALA A 52 28.40 -5.71 -6.28
C ALA A 52 27.37 -5.91 -7.42
N ALA A 53 27.05 -7.16 -7.76
CA ALA A 53 26.09 -7.47 -8.82
C ALA A 53 24.67 -6.90 -8.54
N LEU A 54 24.21 -6.95 -7.29
CA LEU A 54 22.91 -6.40 -6.91
C LEU A 54 22.90 -4.88 -7.05
N TRP A 55 23.92 -4.19 -6.58
CA TRP A 55 24.03 -2.75 -6.71
C TRP A 55 24.17 -2.29 -8.16
N GLU A 56 24.88 -3.05 -9.00
CA GLU A 56 24.96 -2.80 -10.44
C GLU A 56 23.60 -2.95 -11.12
N HIS A 57 22.83 -3.99 -10.77
CA HIS A 57 21.46 -4.15 -11.28
C HIS A 57 20.54 -3.02 -10.84
N PHE A 58 20.61 -2.62 -9.57
CA PHE A 58 19.82 -1.51 -9.07
C PHE A 58 20.18 -0.19 -9.75
N ALA A 59 21.48 0.11 -9.91
CA ALA A 59 21.95 1.30 -10.62
C ALA A 59 21.54 1.31 -12.10
N ALA A 60 21.60 0.15 -12.77
CA ALA A 60 21.15 0.00 -14.15
C ALA A 60 19.64 0.24 -14.28
N LEU A 61 18.84 -0.33 -13.37
CA LEU A 61 17.38 -0.15 -13.32
C LEU A 61 17.02 1.32 -13.06
N SER A 62 17.69 1.96 -12.10
CA SER A 62 17.47 3.39 -11.75
C SER A 62 17.92 4.36 -12.85
N SER A 63 18.74 3.87 -13.81
CA SER A 63 19.11 4.65 -15.00
C SER A 63 18.04 4.60 -16.09
N ILE A 64 16.96 3.83 -15.90
CA ILE A 64 15.84 3.67 -16.83
C ILE A 64 14.60 4.31 -16.20
N PRO A 65 13.97 5.31 -16.85
CA PRO A 65 12.67 5.79 -16.45
C PRO A 65 11.62 4.67 -16.37
N ARG A 66 10.95 4.56 -15.22
CA ARG A 66 9.97 3.50 -14.95
C ARG A 66 8.80 3.97 -14.08
N PRO A 67 8.17 5.12 -14.40
CA PRO A 67 6.96 5.52 -13.69
C PRO A 67 5.84 4.51 -13.93
N SER A 68 4.92 4.37 -12.98
CA SER A 68 3.77 3.46 -13.08
C SER A 68 3.01 3.65 -14.40
N GLY A 69 2.69 2.52 -15.06
CA GLY A 69 2.07 2.49 -16.39
C GLY A 69 3.02 2.81 -17.57
N ARG A 70 4.34 2.93 -17.33
CA ARG A 70 5.36 3.17 -18.37
C ARG A 70 6.64 2.36 -18.14
N GLU A 71 6.50 1.12 -17.72
CA GLU A 71 7.61 0.22 -17.34
C GLU A 71 8.27 -0.48 -18.54
N GLU A 72 7.78 -0.28 -19.75
CA GLU A 72 8.23 -1.03 -20.95
C GLU A 72 9.75 -1.02 -21.12
N ALA A 73 10.42 0.10 -20.88
CA ALA A 73 11.87 0.21 -21.02
C ALA A 73 12.61 -0.66 -19.98
N ALA A 74 12.13 -0.70 -18.74
CA ALA A 74 12.68 -1.52 -17.66
C ALA A 74 12.38 -3.01 -17.90
N LEU A 75 11.18 -3.38 -18.35
CA LEU A 75 10.84 -4.75 -18.75
C LEU A 75 11.73 -5.22 -19.91
N ASN A 76 11.97 -4.39 -20.90
CA ASN A 76 12.87 -4.70 -22.00
C ASN A 76 14.33 -4.87 -21.54
N PHE A 77 14.76 -4.15 -20.49
CA PHE A 77 16.06 -4.38 -19.86
C PHE A 77 16.10 -5.77 -19.21
N ILE A 78 15.09 -6.17 -18.45
CA ILE A 78 14.99 -7.49 -17.81
C ILE A 78 14.95 -8.62 -18.86
N LYS A 79 14.16 -8.47 -19.93
CA LYS A 79 14.11 -9.44 -21.05
C LYS A 79 15.48 -9.66 -21.69
N ARG A 80 16.20 -8.57 -22.02
CA ARG A 80 17.56 -8.66 -22.58
C ARG A 80 18.55 -9.28 -21.62
N PHE A 81 18.46 -8.97 -20.33
CA PHE A 81 19.26 -9.63 -19.30
C PHE A 81 19.00 -11.14 -19.31
N ALA A 82 17.73 -11.58 -19.30
CA ALA A 82 17.37 -13.00 -19.37
C ALA A 82 17.93 -13.67 -20.62
N GLU A 83 17.79 -13.04 -21.79
CA GLU A 83 18.34 -13.53 -23.07
C GLU A 83 19.87 -13.66 -23.02
N SER A 84 20.57 -12.69 -22.41
CA SER A 84 22.03 -12.74 -22.25
C SER A 84 22.53 -13.91 -21.39
N LYS A 85 21.66 -14.40 -20.51
CA LYS A 85 21.88 -15.57 -19.64
C LYS A 85 21.28 -16.86 -20.19
N ASN A 86 20.72 -16.83 -21.42
CA ASN A 86 20.00 -17.95 -22.03
C ASN A 86 18.81 -18.45 -21.20
N LEU A 87 18.15 -17.55 -20.47
CA LEU A 87 16.96 -17.83 -19.68
C LEU A 87 15.68 -17.60 -20.51
N VAL A 88 14.66 -18.40 -20.22
CA VAL A 88 13.34 -18.27 -20.83
C VAL A 88 12.53 -17.23 -20.04
N TRP A 89 11.76 -16.43 -20.75
CA TRP A 89 10.81 -15.51 -20.14
C TRP A 89 9.43 -15.58 -20.80
N LYS A 90 8.40 -15.19 -20.09
CA LYS A 90 7.02 -15.04 -20.54
C LYS A 90 6.43 -13.75 -20.00
N GLU A 91 5.50 -13.20 -20.76
CA GLU A 91 4.78 -11.96 -20.42
C GLU A 91 3.28 -12.19 -20.61
N ASP A 92 2.46 -11.60 -19.75
CA ASP A 92 1.02 -11.62 -19.89
C ASP A 92 0.50 -10.33 -20.56
N ASP A 93 -0.81 -10.28 -20.84
CA ASP A 93 -1.46 -9.12 -21.48
C ASP A 93 -1.47 -7.86 -20.62
N ALA A 94 -1.21 -7.99 -19.32
CA ALA A 94 -1.10 -6.85 -18.41
C ALA A 94 0.32 -6.23 -18.39
N GLY A 95 1.31 -6.93 -18.97
CA GLY A 95 2.71 -6.56 -19.00
C GLY A 95 3.51 -7.15 -17.84
N ASN A 96 2.93 -8.00 -16.99
CA ASN A 96 3.72 -8.74 -16.01
C ASN A 96 4.67 -9.71 -16.70
N LEU A 97 5.89 -9.84 -16.18
CA LEU A 97 6.95 -10.64 -16.74
C LEU A 97 7.41 -11.73 -15.79
N CYS A 98 7.57 -12.96 -16.24
CA CYS A 98 8.19 -14.04 -15.50
C CYS A 98 9.43 -14.55 -16.22
N VAL A 99 10.58 -14.61 -15.52
CA VAL A 99 11.83 -15.18 -16.01
C VAL A 99 12.12 -16.49 -15.27
N PHE A 100 12.47 -17.53 -16.03
CA PHE A 100 12.66 -18.88 -15.51
C PHE A 100 14.15 -19.22 -15.46
N ARG A 101 14.60 -19.62 -14.28
CA ARG A 101 15.96 -20.13 -14.06
C ARG A 101 15.90 -21.59 -13.58
N PRO A 102 16.62 -22.53 -14.21
CA PRO A 102 16.75 -23.89 -13.72
C PRO A 102 17.38 -23.94 -12.32
N GLY A 103 17.02 -24.93 -11.53
CA GLY A 103 17.67 -25.18 -10.24
C GLY A 103 19.11 -25.68 -10.42
N THR A 104 19.89 -25.62 -9.35
CA THR A 104 21.32 -26.01 -9.34
C THR A 104 21.58 -27.09 -8.30
N GLY A 105 22.58 -27.93 -8.57
CA GLY A 105 23.00 -28.99 -7.64
C GLY A 105 21.82 -29.92 -7.29
N VAL A 106 21.68 -30.23 -6.01
CA VAL A 106 20.57 -31.07 -5.49
C VAL A 106 19.22 -30.38 -5.64
N GLY A 107 19.19 -29.06 -5.75
CA GLY A 107 17.95 -28.29 -5.93
C GLY A 107 17.33 -28.40 -7.32
N GLY A 108 18.02 -28.99 -8.31
CA GLY A 108 17.51 -29.11 -9.67
C GLY A 108 16.18 -29.86 -9.82
N SER A 109 15.85 -30.73 -8.87
CA SER A 109 14.59 -31.50 -8.80
C SER A 109 13.55 -30.92 -7.83
N ALA A 110 13.87 -29.84 -7.13
CA ALA A 110 12.94 -29.20 -6.21
C ALA A 110 11.76 -28.54 -6.95
N SER A 111 10.67 -28.31 -6.24
CA SER A 111 9.56 -27.50 -6.75
C SER A 111 10.01 -26.07 -6.98
N PRO A 112 9.49 -25.38 -8.01
CA PRO A 112 9.86 -24.00 -8.28
C PRO A 112 9.46 -23.07 -7.12
N VAL A 113 10.31 -22.06 -6.87
CA VAL A 113 10.01 -20.95 -5.95
C VAL A 113 9.80 -19.68 -6.77
N ILE A 114 8.74 -18.93 -6.45
CA ILE A 114 8.46 -17.64 -7.04
C ILE A 114 9.19 -16.56 -6.24
N ILE A 115 9.98 -15.73 -6.91
CA ILE A 115 10.60 -14.52 -6.36
C ILE A 115 9.88 -13.34 -7.00
N GLN A 116 9.24 -12.49 -6.19
CA GLN A 116 8.37 -11.46 -6.73
C GLN A 116 8.75 -10.06 -6.25
N GLY A 117 8.64 -9.09 -7.15
CA GLY A 117 8.74 -7.66 -6.89
C GLY A 117 8.15 -6.86 -8.06
N HIS A 118 7.76 -5.60 -7.81
CA HIS A 118 7.22 -4.72 -8.84
C HIS A 118 8.30 -3.86 -9.50
N VAL A 119 8.06 -3.50 -10.79
CA VAL A 119 9.06 -2.81 -11.62
C VAL A 119 8.90 -1.29 -11.56
N ASP A 120 7.70 -0.79 -11.43
CA ASP A 120 7.41 0.64 -11.37
C ASP A 120 7.93 1.32 -10.10
N MET A 121 7.82 2.62 -10.02
CA MET A 121 8.17 3.42 -8.86
C MET A 121 7.31 4.67 -8.77
N VAL A 122 7.10 5.17 -7.56
CA VAL A 122 6.51 6.49 -7.32
C VAL A 122 7.44 7.59 -7.83
N THR A 123 6.86 8.62 -8.45
CA THR A 123 7.60 9.72 -9.09
C THR A 123 7.35 11.04 -8.37
N GLU A 124 8.09 11.27 -7.27
CA GLU A 124 8.03 12.50 -6.48
C GLU A 124 9.37 13.23 -6.50
N LYS A 125 9.35 14.56 -6.50
CA LYS A 125 10.55 15.39 -6.45
C LYS A 125 10.34 16.66 -5.66
N ASN A 126 11.42 17.24 -5.15
CA ASN A 126 11.38 18.55 -4.53
C ASN A 126 11.03 19.62 -5.56
N SER A 127 10.37 20.68 -5.13
CA SER A 127 9.90 21.78 -6.01
C SER A 127 11.01 22.52 -6.75
N ASP A 128 12.24 22.49 -6.23
CA ASP A 128 13.44 23.08 -6.78
C ASP A 128 14.28 22.11 -7.62
N THR A 129 13.88 20.85 -7.73
CA THR A 129 14.60 19.82 -8.48
C THR A 129 14.16 19.80 -9.94
N ALA A 130 15.11 20.07 -10.85
CA ALA A 130 14.90 19.91 -12.30
C ALA A 130 15.12 18.43 -12.67
N HIS A 131 14.04 17.69 -12.88
CA HIS A 131 14.05 16.27 -13.25
C HIS A 131 12.78 15.92 -14.02
N ASP A 132 12.89 15.15 -15.09
CA ASP A 132 11.76 14.56 -15.82
C ASP A 132 11.79 13.04 -15.69
N PHE A 133 10.89 12.48 -14.90
CA PHE A 133 10.77 11.03 -14.69
C PHE A 133 10.46 10.22 -15.96
N ASN A 134 10.16 10.87 -17.08
CA ASN A 134 9.94 10.17 -18.35
C ASN A 134 11.20 10.02 -19.19
N SER A 135 12.27 10.74 -18.87
CA SER A 135 13.50 10.79 -19.68
C SER A 135 14.80 10.72 -18.88
N ASP A 136 14.79 11.20 -17.64
CA ASP A 136 16.03 11.37 -16.89
C ASP A 136 16.31 10.18 -15.96
N PRO A 137 17.56 9.75 -15.83
CA PRO A 137 17.97 8.73 -14.87
C PRO A 137 17.90 9.26 -13.44
N ILE A 138 17.58 8.41 -12.48
CA ILE A 138 17.71 8.74 -11.05
C ILE A 138 19.19 8.85 -10.70
N LEU A 139 19.58 9.98 -10.14
CA LEU A 139 20.96 10.26 -9.73
C LEU A 139 21.14 9.90 -8.26
N MET A 140 21.85 8.80 -8.00
CA MET A 140 22.11 8.33 -6.64
C MET A 140 23.17 9.17 -5.93
N ARG A 141 23.07 9.20 -4.60
CA ARG A 141 24.07 9.77 -3.70
C ARG A 141 24.27 8.85 -2.49
N ARG A 142 25.51 8.75 -2.02
CA ARG A 142 25.86 8.08 -0.75
C ARG A 142 26.06 9.09 0.35
N PHE A 143 25.51 8.84 1.53
CA PHE A 143 25.64 9.73 2.68
C PHE A 143 25.49 8.98 4.00
N VAL A 144 25.91 9.62 5.10
CA VAL A 144 25.73 9.10 6.46
C VAL A 144 24.66 9.93 7.17
N LYS A 145 23.72 9.26 7.81
CA LYS A 145 22.71 9.85 8.68
C LYS A 145 22.42 8.90 9.83
N ASP A 146 22.37 9.42 11.05
CA ASP A 146 22.09 8.64 12.27
C ASP A 146 23.02 7.40 12.39
N ASP A 147 24.33 7.60 12.13
CA ASP A 147 25.40 6.59 12.13
C ASP A 147 25.18 5.41 11.15
N ARG A 148 24.30 5.56 10.16
CA ARG A 148 24.04 4.58 9.11
C ARG A 148 24.49 5.09 7.74
N ASN A 149 24.91 4.16 6.88
CA ASN A 149 25.28 4.46 5.49
C ASN A 149 24.06 4.30 4.57
N TRP A 150 23.66 5.39 3.95
CA TRP A 150 22.49 5.45 3.09
C TRP A 150 22.85 5.67 1.64
N ILE A 151 22.08 5.05 0.76
CA ILE A 151 21.96 5.46 -0.64
C ILE A 151 20.57 6.10 -0.81
N GLY A 152 20.55 7.30 -1.35
CA GLY A 152 19.34 8.05 -1.69
C GLY A 152 19.47 8.70 -3.06
N ALA A 153 18.45 9.44 -3.50
CA ALA A 153 18.46 10.18 -4.74
C ALA A 153 18.75 11.69 -4.52
N GLN A 154 19.06 12.40 -5.61
CA GLN A 154 19.33 13.83 -5.58
C GLN A 154 18.03 14.63 -5.79
N GLY A 155 17.20 14.73 -4.75
CA GLY A 155 15.97 15.54 -4.75
C GLY A 155 14.77 14.90 -5.44
N THR A 156 14.84 13.59 -5.72
CA THR A 156 13.74 12.77 -6.25
C THR A 156 13.54 11.56 -5.37
N THR A 157 12.43 10.81 -5.56
CA THR A 157 12.33 9.43 -5.12
C THR A 157 13.50 8.61 -5.69
N LEU A 158 13.94 7.59 -4.95
CA LEU A 158 15.04 6.72 -5.34
C LEU A 158 14.56 5.52 -6.18
N GLY A 159 13.35 5.04 -5.88
CA GLY A 159 12.78 3.80 -6.43
C GLY A 159 13.48 2.56 -5.87
N ALA A 160 13.94 2.60 -4.61
CA ALA A 160 14.40 1.42 -3.87
C ALA A 160 13.23 0.47 -3.60
N ASP A 161 12.06 1.03 -3.37
CA ASP A 161 10.74 0.42 -3.47
C ASP A 161 10.31 0.37 -4.95
N ASN A 162 10.14 -0.79 -5.60
CA ASN A 162 10.70 -2.10 -5.21
C ASN A 162 11.91 -2.49 -6.08
N GLY A 163 12.72 -1.46 -6.48
CA GLY A 163 13.92 -1.65 -7.29
C GLY A 163 14.96 -2.55 -6.64
N MET A 164 15.03 -2.59 -5.30
CA MET A 164 15.93 -3.49 -4.57
C MET A 164 15.49 -4.95 -4.69
N GLY A 165 14.19 -5.24 -4.61
CA GLY A 165 13.63 -6.57 -4.85
C GLY A 165 13.88 -7.05 -6.28
N VAL A 166 13.64 -6.17 -7.28
CA VAL A 166 13.95 -6.46 -8.69
C VAL A 166 15.44 -6.74 -8.89
N ALA A 167 16.34 -5.93 -8.30
CA ALA A 167 17.79 -6.13 -8.41
C ALA A 167 18.26 -7.43 -7.74
N ALA A 168 17.66 -7.82 -6.60
CA ALA A 168 17.91 -9.10 -5.96
C ALA A 168 17.48 -10.28 -6.84
N ALA A 169 16.28 -10.19 -7.46
CA ALA A 169 15.80 -11.21 -8.40
C ALA A 169 16.74 -11.35 -9.61
N LEU A 170 17.18 -10.23 -10.21
CA LEU A 170 18.16 -10.24 -11.31
C LEU A 170 19.48 -10.87 -10.89
N SER A 171 19.97 -10.56 -9.68
CA SER A 171 21.19 -11.15 -9.15
C SER A 171 21.09 -12.67 -8.98
N LEU A 172 19.94 -13.17 -8.47
CA LEU A 172 19.66 -14.61 -8.39
C LEU A 172 19.63 -15.28 -9.77
N LEU A 173 18.98 -14.64 -10.74
CA LEU A 173 18.94 -15.12 -12.13
C LEU A 173 20.34 -15.16 -12.77
N GLY A 174 21.22 -14.26 -12.35
CA GLY A 174 22.58 -14.11 -12.87
C GLY A 174 23.62 -15.10 -12.32
N ILE A 175 23.34 -15.80 -11.21
CA ILE A 175 24.26 -16.74 -10.57
C ILE A 175 24.69 -17.83 -11.56
N ASP A 176 26.01 -18.06 -11.70
CA ASP A 176 26.53 -19.14 -12.53
C ASP A 176 26.16 -20.52 -11.94
N PRO A 177 25.42 -21.37 -12.66
CA PRO A 177 25.05 -22.69 -12.16
C PRO A 177 26.26 -23.63 -11.96
N ASN A 178 27.41 -23.29 -12.50
CA ASN A 178 28.67 -24.07 -12.42
C ASN A 178 29.66 -23.49 -11.40
N GLU A 179 29.28 -22.49 -10.64
CA GLU A 179 30.19 -21.89 -9.63
C GLU A 179 30.51 -22.93 -8.55
N GLU A 180 31.84 -23.25 -8.42
CA GLU A 180 32.29 -24.19 -7.40
C GLU A 180 32.01 -23.65 -5.99
N GLY A 181 31.35 -24.47 -5.18
CA GLY A 181 30.95 -24.08 -3.81
C GLY A 181 29.69 -23.22 -3.72
N GLY A 182 29.01 -22.96 -4.83
CA GLY A 182 27.72 -22.23 -4.86
C GLY A 182 26.65 -22.98 -4.08
N LYS A 183 25.77 -22.23 -3.42
CA LYS A 183 24.59 -22.80 -2.72
C LYS A 183 23.67 -23.50 -3.72
N PRO A 184 23.07 -24.66 -3.39
CA PRO A 184 22.06 -25.27 -4.23
C PRO A 184 20.83 -24.36 -4.28
N LEU A 185 20.24 -24.20 -5.46
CA LEU A 185 19.04 -23.39 -5.64
C LEU A 185 17.93 -24.22 -6.29
N PRO A 186 16.67 -24.04 -5.88
CA PRO A 186 15.54 -24.62 -6.59
C PRO A 186 15.38 -23.95 -7.96
N PRO A 187 14.53 -24.46 -8.87
CA PRO A 187 14.07 -23.69 -10.01
C PRO A 187 13.41 -22.40 -9.54
N ILE A 188 13.78 -21.27 -10.18
CA ILE A 188 13.26 -19.94 -9.82
C ILE A 188 12.31 -19.46 -10.92
N GLN A 189 11.18 -18.91 -10.50
CA GLN A 189 10.24 -18.15 -11.30
C GLN A 189 10.28 -16.71 -10.81
N ALA A 190 11.12 -15.87 -11.42
CA ALA A 190 11.22 -14.45 -11.04
C ALA A 190 10.05 -13.69 -11.69
N LEU A 191 9.08 -13.30 -10.89
CA LEU A 191 7.87 -12.58 -11.28
C LEU A 191 8.07 -11.08 -11.04
N PHE A 192 7.98 -10.32 -12.12
CA PHE A 192 8.07 -8.87 -12.15
C PHE A 192 6.68 -8.31 -12.50
N THR A 193 6.04 -7.66 -11.55
CA THR A 193 4.73 -7.03 -11.75
C THR A 193 4.87 -5.57 -12.16
N VAL A 194 3.82 -5.00 -12.73
CA VAL A 194 3.76 -3.62 -13.21
C VAL A 194 2.63 -2.85 -12.55
N ASP A 195 2.73 -1.51 -12.54
CA ASP A 195 1.66 -0.60 -12.10
C ASP A 195 1.12 -0.96 -10.70
N GLU A 196 2.04 -1.24 -9.78
CA GLU A 196 1.75 -1.54 -8.38
C GLU A 196 1.28 -0.29 -7.65
N GLU A 197 2.06 0.77 -7.75
CA GLU A 197 2.00 2.00 -6.96
C GLU A 197 0.74 2.85 -7.19
N THR A 198 0.02 2.60 -8.29
CA THR A 198 -1.23 3.30 -8.59
C THR A 198 -2.48 2.49 -8.23
N GLY A 199 -2.30 1.26 -7.70
CA GLY A 199 -3.42 0.45 -7.22
C GLY A 199 -3.32 -1.04 -7.51
N LEU A 200 -2.13 -1.64 -7.51
CA LEU A 200 -1.89 -3.08 -7.65
C LEU A 200 -2.42 -3.64 -9.00
N HIS A 201 -2.38 -2.83 -10.07
CA HIS A 201 -3.10 -3.13 -11.31
C HIS A 201 -2.52 -4.35 -12.03
N GLY A 202 -1.20 -4.51 -12.05
CA GLY A 202 -0.54 -5.66 -12.65
C GLY A 202 -0.94 -6.96 -11.97
N ALA A 203 -0.81 -7.03 -10.64
CA ALA A 203 -1.22 -8.20 -9.86
C ALA A 203 -2.73 -8.50 -9.98
N ALA A 204 -3.59 -7.46 -10.03
CA ALA A 204 -5.02 -7.64 -10.21
C ALA A 204 -5.40 -8.27 -11.55
N LYS A 205 -4.62 -8.01 -12.61
CA LYS A 205 -4.85 -8.52 -13.97
C LYS A 205 -3.97 -9.74 -14.32
N LEU A 206 -3.09 -10.17 -13.42
CA LEU A 206 -2.12 -11.25 -13.65
C LEU A 206 -2.80 -12.51 -14.21
N ASP A 207 -2.19 -13.08 -15.26
CA ASP A 207 -2.55 -14.36 -15.84
C ASP A 207 -1.45 -15.40 -15.54
N ALA A 208 -1.69 -16.20 -14.50
CA ALA A 208 -0.74 -17.20 -14.02
C ALA A 208 -0.46 -18.31 -15.04
N GLU A 209 -1.44 -18.67 -15.89
CA GLU A 209 -1.30 -19.68 -16.94
C GLU A 209 -0.45 -19.15 -18.10
N ALA A 210 -0.73 -17.94 -18.59
CA ALA A 210 0.06 -17.28 -19.64
C ALA A 210 1.51 -17.13 -19.21
N LEU A 211 1.74 -16.70 -17.97
CA LEU A 211 3.08 -16.58 -17.37
C LEU A 211 3.73 -17.95 -17.08
N GLY A 212 2.96 -19.04 -17.02
CA GLY A 212 3.47 -20.38 -16.70
C GLY A 212 3.94 -20.54 -15.27
N LEU A 213 3.33 -19.83 -14.33
CA LEU A 213 3.63 -19.91 -12.92
C LEU A 213 3.13 -21.24 -12.33
N THR A 214 4.01 -21.97 -11.65
CA THR A 214 3.73 -23.29 -11.06
C THR A 214 4.21 -23.41 -9.63
N GLY A 215 5.04 -22.47 -9.18
CA GLY A 215 5.57 -22.44 -7.80
C GLY A 215 4.45 -22.37 -6.77
N LYS A 216 4.62 -23.09 -5.67
CA LYS A 216 3.72 -23.11 -4.51
C LYS A 216 4.34 -22.44 -3.28
N THR A 217 5.50 -21.85 -3.43
CA THR A 217 6.18 -21.02 -2.43
C THR A 217 6.57 -19.70 -3.10
N MET A 218 6.28 -18.59 -2.47
CA MET A 218 6.61 -17.27 -2.97
C MET A 218 7.35 -16.44 -1.91
N LEU A 219 8.47 -15.87 -2.31
CA LEU A 219 9.20 -14.84 -1.58
C LEU A 219 8.87 -13.50 -2.26
N ASN A 220 8.07 -12.68 -1.63
CA ASN A 220 7.86 -11.30 -2.04
C ASN A 220 8.96 -10.45 -1.41
N LEU A 221 9.64 -9.62 -2.20
CA LEU A 221 10.80 -8.83 -1.78
C LEU A 221 10.46 -7.34 -1.64
N ASP A 222 9.25 -7.04 -1.15
CA ASP A 222 8.62 -5.72 -1.21
C ASP A 222 8.40 -5.08 0.17
N MET A 223 9.16 -5.54 1.17
CA MET A 223 9.12 -4.91 2.49
C MET A 223 10.37 -4.07 2.75
N GLU A 224 10.21 -3.11 3.66
CA GLU A 224 11.17 -2.03 3.92
C GLU A 224 11.83 -2.12 5.30
N GLU A 225 11.61 -3.20 6.05
CA GLU A 225 12.11 -3.38 7.42
C GLU A 225 12.99 -4.64 7.50
N TRP A 226 14.31 -4.47 7.42
CA TRP A 226 15.24 -5.59 7.61
C TRP A 226 15.19 -6.12 9.04
N GLY A 227 15.09 -7.44 9.18
CA GLY A 227 14.99 -8.15 10.45
C GLY A 227 13.59 -8.60 10.81
N ASP A 228 12.59 -8.24 9.99
CA ASP A 228 11.21 -8.65 10.15
C ASP A 228 10.70 -9.49 8.98
N LEU A 229 9.79 -10.42 9.28
CA LEU A 229 9.09 -11.24 8.30
C LEU A 229 7.62 -10.87 8.29
N PHE A 230 7.10 -10.54 7.11
CA PHE A 230 5.70 -10.20 6.96
C PHE A 230 4.92 -11.38 6.38
N VAL A 231 3.81 -11.71 7.03
CA VAL A 231 2.99 -12.90 6.76
C VAL A 231 1.53 -12.57 6.53
N GLY A 232 1.23 -11.31 6.30
CA GLY A 232 -0.14 -10.87 6.07
C GLY A 232 -0.24 -9.40 5.66
N CYS A 233 -1.30 -9.07 4.93
CA CYS A 233 -1.64 -7.71 4.58
C CYS A 233 -3.15 -7.49 4.56
N ALA A 234 -3.60 -6.23 4.69
CA ALA A 234 -5.00 -5.92 4.58
C ALA A 234 -5.44 -5.77 3.12
N GLY A 235 -6.56 -6.41 2.79
CA GLY A 235 -7.37 -5.99 1.66
C GLY A 235 -8.15 -4.72 1.99
N GLY A 236 -8.80 -4.13 0.98
CA GLY A 236 -9.52 -2.88 1.19
C GLY A 236 -10.65 -2.65 0.19
N GLY A 237 -11.50 -1.72 0.54
CA GLY A 237 -12.57 -1.26 -0.35
C GLY A 237 -13.29 -0.05 0.22
N ASP A 238 -13.64 0.87 -0.68
CA ASP A 238 -14.31 2.11 -0.32
C ASP A 238 -15.83 1.99 -0.40
N SER A 239 -16.50 2.78 0.43
CA SER A 239 -17.95 2.93 0.45
C SER A 239 -18.29 4.41 0.39
N ASN A 240 -18.87 4.85 -0.73
CA ASN A 240 -19.37 6.20 -0.94
C ASN A 240 -20.84 6.25 -0.52
N VAL A 241 -21.07 6.78 0.67
CA VAL A 241 -22.41 6.97 1.25
C VAL A 241 -22.99 8.29 0.75
N GLU A 242 -24.23 8.27 0.25
CA GLU A 242 -24.98 9.45 -0.13
C GLU A 242 -26.28 9.53 0.67
N ILE A 243 -26.41 10.58 1.50
CA ILE A 243 -27.55 10.82 2.37
C ILE A 243 -28.37 11.96 1.78
N PRO A 244 -29.64 11.76 1.41
CA PRO A 244 -30.49 12.83 0.90
C PRO A 244 -30.74 13.86 1.99
N ILE A 245 -30.63 15.14 1.64
CA ILE A 245 -30.89 16.26 2.52
C ILE A 245 -31.94 17.18 1.92
N LYS A 246 -32.72 17.80 2.78
CA LYS A 246 -33.64 18.87 2.43
C LYS A 246 -33.15 20.17 3.07
N ARG A 247 -33.36 21.26 2.36
CA ARG A 247 -33.06 22.60 2.82
C ARG A 247 -34.32 23.39 3.02
N ASN A 248 -34.40 24.19 4.07
CA ASN A 248 -35.60 24.96 4.40
C ASN A 248 -35.23 26.31 5.01
N ILE A 249 -35.40 27.37 4.22
CA ILE A 249 -35.13 28.73 4.69
C ILE A 249 -36.08 29.17 5.81
N SER A 250 -37.32 28.63 5.83
CA SER A 250 -38.33 29.02 6.82
C SER A 250 -37.97 28.56 8.25
N ILE A 251 -36.96 27.69 8.43
CA ILE A 251 -36.52 27.24 9.76
C ILE A 251 -35.92 28.39 10.59
N LEU A 252 -35.43 29.45 9.92
CA LEU A 252 -34.84 30.61 10.53
C LEU A 252 -35.89 31.70 10.88
N GLY A 253 -37.16 31.58 10.38
CA GLY A 253 -38.20 32.57 10.62
C GLY A 253 -37.90 33.94 9.98
N GLU A 254 -38.42 35.00 10.60
CA GLU A 254 -38.15 36.39 10.22
C GLU A 254 -37.05 37.04 11.10
N GLU A 255 -36.36 36.25 11.93
CA GLU A 255 -35.36 36.73 12.86
C GLU A 255 -34.00 36.93 12.15
N VAL A 256 -33.11 37.76 12.74
CA VAL A 256 -31.77 37.99 12.22
C VAL A 256 -30.86 36.86 12.71
N PHE A 257 -30.11 36.28 11.77
CA PHE A 257 -29.12 35.22 12.03
C PHE A 257 -27.72 35.67 11.63
N ASP A 258 -26.77 35.25 12.42
CA ASP A 258 -25.34 35.36 12.10
C ASP A 258 -24.80 33.99 11.71
N LEU A 259 -23.69 33.98 10.97
CA LEU A 259 -22.98 32.74 10.62
C LEU A 259 -21.89 32.45 11.65
N MET A 260 -21.79 31.19 12.03
CA MET A 260 -20.68 30.68 12.85
C MET A 260 -20.05 29.46 12.19
N GLU A 261 -18.73 29.44 12.11
CA GLU A 261 -17.93 28.27 11.77
C GLU A 261 -17.60 27.48 13.05
N VAL A 262 -17.97 26.20 13.05
CA VAL A 262 -17.45 25.20 14.00
C VAL A 262 -16.32 24.49 13.32
N ARG A 263 -15.09 24.68 13.81
CA ARG A 263 -13.87 24.16 13.18
C ARG A 263 -13.11 23.25 14.13
N VAL A 264 -12.66 22.13 13.60
CA VAL A 264 -11.69 21.21 14.22
C VAL A 264 -10.44 21.22 13.37
N ASP A 265 -9.29 21.45 13.97
CA ASP A 265 -7.99 21.43 13.31
C ASP A 265 -6.84 21.04 14.26
N GLY A 266 -5.62 20.94 13.70
CA GLY A 266 -4.41 20.68 14.46
C GLY A 266 -4.21 19.22 14.86
N LEU A 267 -5.01 18.29 14.32
CA LEU A 267 -4.81 16.85 14.48
C LEU A 267 -3.63 16.36 13.63
N MET A 268 -3.02 15.25 14.07
CA MET A 268 -1.89 14.63 13.36
C MET A 268 -2.29 14.08 11.98
N GLY A 269 -3.50 13.50 11.89
CA GLY A 269 -3.88 12.73 10.71
C GLY A 269 -3.05 11.45 10.58
N GLY A 270 -2.74 11.03 9.35
CA GLY A 270 -1.92 9.86 9.07
C GLY A 270 -2.57 8.86 8.13
N HIS A 271 -1.86 7.79 7.82
CA HIS A 271 -2.35 6.74 6.92
C HIS A 271 -3.44 5.90 7.61
N SER A 272 -4.58 5.70 6.93
CA SER A 272 -5.76 5.00 7.49
C SER A 272 -5.55 3.50 7.73
N GLY A 273 -4.44 2.95 7.28
CA GLY A 273 -4.01 1.59 7.60
C GLY A 273 -2.94 1.59 8.70
N LEU A 274 -1.77 2.16 8.43
CA LEU A 274 -0.60 2.08 9.31
C LEU A 274 -0.82 2.75 10.68
N ASN A 275 -1.52 3.89 10.71
CA ASN A 275 -1.72 4.66 11.93
C ASN A 275 -3.09 4.47 12.58
N ILE A 276 -3.96 3.61 12.02
CA ILE A 276 -5.33 3.43 12.53
C ILE A 276 -5.35 2.83 13.94
N ALA A 277 -4.35 1.98 14.26
CA ALA A 277 -4.20 1.35 15.57
C ALA A 277 -3.83 2.35 16.69
N GLU A 278 -3.27 3.50 16.34
CA GLU A 278 -2.81 4.48 17.29
C GLU A 278 -3.96 5.24 17.99
N GLY A 279 -5.19 5.13 17.46
CA GLY A 279 -6.35 5.82 18.01
C GLY A 279 -6.29 7.34 17.84
N ARG A 280 -5.74 7.80 16.70
CA ARG A 280 -5.68 9.23 16.36
C ARG A 280 -7.08 9.83 16.23
N GLY A 281 -7.22 11.11 16.54
CA GLY A 281 -8.46 11.85 16.39
C GLY A 281 -8.88 11.97 14.92
N ASN A 282 -10.18 11.84 14.66
CA ASN A 282 -10.77 12.05 13.33
C ASN A 282 -11.49 13.40 13.28
N GLY A 283 -10.97 14.33 12.47
CA GLY A 283 -11.50 15.68 12.36
C GLY A 283 -12.98 15.74 11.97
N VAL A 284 -13.43 14.85 11.08
CA VAL A 284 -14.84 14.79 10.65
C VAL A 284 -15.77 14.40 11.80
N LEU A 285 -15.41 13.36 12.56
CA LEU A 285 -16.25 12.89 13.66
C LEU A 285 -16.27 13.86 14.84
N LEU A 286 -15.13 14.46 15.16
CA LEU A 286 -15.03 15.49 16.19
C LEU A 286 -15.84 16.75 15.79
N CYS A 287 -15.79 17.16 14.52
CA CYS A 287 -16.58 18.26 14.02
C CYS A 287 -18.08 17.94 14.04
N ALA A 288 -18.49 16.72 13.67
CA ALA A 288 -19.88 16.29 13.77
C ALA A 288 -20.39 16.32 15.22
N THR A 289 -19.58 15.83 16.17
CA THR A 289 -19.90 15.89 17.60
C THR A 289 -20.04 17.32 18.08
N ALA A 290 -19.07 18.18 17.79
CA ALA A 290 -19.07 19.59 18.18
C ALA A 290 -20.27 20.35 17.58
N THR A 291 -20.57 20.10 16.30
CA THR A 291 -21.72 20.72 15.62
C THR A 291 -23.05 20.28 16.25
N LYS A 292 -23.20 18.98 16.55
CA LYS A 292 -24.38 18.44 17.21
C LYS A 292 -24.66 19.13 18.54
N VAL A 293 -23.65 19.19 19.43
CA VAL A 293 -23.82 19.83 20.74
C VAL A 293 -24.04 21.34 20.64
N ALA A 294 -23.50 22.00 19.59
CA ALA A 294 -23.76 23.42 19.33
C ALA A 294 -25.25 23.68 18.96
N LEU A 295 -25.80 22.86 18.07
CA LEU A 295 -27.21 22.96 17.68
C LEU A 295 -28.16 22.66 18.85
N GLU A 296 -27.86 21.63 19.63
CA GLU A 296 -28.64 21.29 20.84
C GLU A 296 -28.59 22.41 21.89
N ALA A 297 -27.42 23.01 22.13
CA ALA A 297 -27.26 24.12 23.08
C ALA A 297 -27.97 25.40 22.64
N ALA A 298 -28.08 25.66 21.35
CA ALA A 298 -28.85 26.78 20.81
C ALA A 298 -30.31 26.66 21.18
N GLY A 299 -30.87 25.44 21.13
CA GLY A 299 -32.28 25.12 21.28
C GLY A 299 -33.07 25.21 19.98
N PRO A 300 -34.31 24.65 19.95
CA PRO A 300 -35.12 24.54 18.74
C PRO A 300 -35.32 25.88 18.01
N GLY A 301 -35.11 25.89 16.70
CA GLY A 301 -35.29 27.05 15.84
C GLY A 301 -34.28 28.19 16.01
N LYS A 302 -33.26 28.02 16.83
CA LYS A 302 -32.25 29.08 17.13
C LYS A 302 -30.89 28.86 16.49
N ALA A 303 -30.65 27.71 15.90
CA ALA A 303 -29.51 27.45 15.02
C ALA A 303 -29.88 26.36 14.02
N ALA A 304 -29.22 26.38 12.86
CA ALA A 304 -29.39 25.40 11.81
C ALA A 304 -28.10 25.15 11.04
N LEU A 305 -27.84 23.90 10.63
CA LEU A 305 -26.68 23.53 9.83
C LEU A 305 -26.83 24.03 8.39
N ILE A 306 -25.82 24.71 7.86
CA ILE A 306 -25.76 25.14 6.46
C ILE A 306 -24.89 24.18 5.64
N SER A 307 -23.67 23.93 6.10
CA SER A 307 -22.70 23.09 5.40
C SER A 307 -21.77 22.38 6.38
N MET A 308 -21.15 21.32 5.89
CA MET A 308 -20.08 20.61 6.60
C MET A 308 -19.12 20.01 5.58
N SER A 309 -17.83 20.14 5.81
CA SER A 309 -16.79 19.56 4.97
C SER A 309 -15.56 19.18 5.81
N GLY A 310 -14.87 18.12 5.39
CA GLY A 310 -13.63 17.69 6.00
C GLY A 310 -13.11 16.40 5.38
N GLY A 311 -11.79 16.22 5.44
CA GLY A 311 -11.09 15.12 4.80
C GLY A 311 -11.06 15.25 3.28
N ASP A 312 -10.16 14.50 2.64
CA ASP A 312 -9.96 14.51 1.17
C ASP A 312 -9.64 13.10 0.66
N LYS A 313 -8.58 12.47 1.17
CA LYS A 313 -8.07 11.19 0.67
C LYS A 313 -8.68 10.00 1.41
N HIS A 314 -9.06 8.95 0.65
CA HIS A 314 -9.63 7.73 1.21
C HIS A 314 -8.69 7.02 2.20
N ASN A 315 -7.38 7.09 1.95
CA ASN A 315 -6.34 6.44 2.74
C ASN A 315 -5.74 7.33 3.85
N ALA A 316 -6.33 8.50 4.13
CA ALA A 316 -5.88 9.40 5.18
C ALA A 316 -6.93 9.56 6.29
N ILE A 317 -6.47 9.61 7.55
CA ILE A 317 -7.30 10.00 8.70
C ILE A 317 -7.49 11.52 8.64
N PRO A 318 -8.74 12.04 8.59
CA PRO A 318 -8.99 13.48 8.50
C PRO A 318 -8.40 14.25 9.68
N ARG A 319 -7.52 15.21 9.41
CA ARG A 319 -6.87 16.03 10.45
C ARG A 319 -7.58 17.35 10.72
N GLU A 320 -8.58 17.69 9.92
CA GLU A 320 -9.39 18.89 10.07
C GLU A 320 -10.77 18.71 9.43
N ALA A 321 -11.75 19.46 9.93
CA ALA A 321 -13.08 19.61 9.35
C ALA A 321 -13.74 20.89 9.85
N SER A 322 -14.71 21.40 9.10
CA SER A 322 -15.51 22.54 9.51
C SER A 322 -17.00 22.35 9.18
N ALA A 323 -17.85 22.98 9.97
CA ALA A 323 -19.28 23.09 9.71
C ALA A 323 -19.70 24.55 9.86
N ILE A 324 -20.57 25.02 8.99
CA ILE A 324 -21.17 26.35 9.06
C ILE A 324 -22.59 26.22 9.58
N ILE A 325 -22.91 26.98 10.61
CA ILE A 325 -24.25 27.05 11.19
C ILE A 325 -24.76 28.48 11.16
N ALA A 326 -26.07 28.65 10.81
CA ALA A 326 -26.77 29.88 11.06
C ALA A 326 -27.24 29.90 12.53
N VAL A 327 -27.07 31.02 13.21
CA VAL A 327 -27.31 31.16 14.66
C VAL A 327 -28.09 32.45 14.92
N LEU A 328 -29.16 32.35 15.68
CA LEU A 328 -29.96 33.54 16.09
C LEU A 328 -29.04 34.61 16.71
N SER A 329 -29.09 35.86 16.15
CA SER A 329 -28.23 37.00 16.49
C SER A 329 -28.47 37.55 17.89
N THR A 330 -28.52 36.67 18.90
CA THR A 330 -28.59 37.06 20.31
C THR A 330 -27.33 36.65 21.06
N ALA A 331 -26.84 37.56 21.89
CA ALA A 331 -25.65 37.27 22.70
C ALA A 331 -25.83 36.00 23.55
N ALA A 332 -27.03 35.75 24.08
CA ALA A 332 -27.35 34.57 24.89
C ALA A 332 -27.24 33.25 24.09
N THR A 333 -27.70 33.22 22.85
CA THR A 333 -27.63 32.02 22.00
C THR A 333 -26.17 31.75 21.61
N LYS A 334 -25.45 32.77 21.16
CA LYS A 334 -24.03 32.64 20.79
C LYS A 334 -23.17 32.19 21.97
N GLU A 335 -23.40 32.72 23.17
CA GLU A 335 -22.63 32.33 24.38
C GLU A 335 -22.92 30.87 24.78
N ARG A 336 -24.18 30.39 24.68
CA ARG A 336 -24.50 28.98 24.91
C ARG A 336 -23.75 28.07 23.94
N ILE A 337 -23.72 28.40 22.65
CA ILE A 337 -22.97 27.64 21.63
C ILE A 337 -21.48 27.67 21.96
N LYS A 338 -20.89 28.85 22.22
CA LYS A 338 -19.45 28.94 22.56
C LYS A 338 -19.11 28.12 23.80
N ASN A 339 -19.98 28.09 24.80
CA ASN A 339 -19.78 27.29 26.02
C ASN A 339 -19.87 25.79 25.74
N SER A 340 -20.84 25.33 24.92
CA SER A 340 -20.96 23.92 24.54
C SER A 340 -19.75 23.45 23.70
N ILE A 341 -19.24 24.29 22.81
CA ILE A 341 -18.03 24.00 22.04
C ILE A 341 -16.79 23.93 22.95
N ARG A 342 -16.64 24.83 23.93
CA ARG A 342 -15.55 24.74 24.93
C ARG A 342 -15.62 23.44 25.72
N ALA A 343 -16.82 23.01 26.11
CA ALA A 343 -17.00 21.74 26.82
C ALA A 343 -16.65 20.53 25.90
N ALA A 344 -17.08 20.55 24.63
CA ALA A 344 -16.72 19.53 23.67
C ALA A 344 -15.20 19.50 23.41
N ALA A 345 -14.56 20.67 23.31
CA ALA A 345 -13.10 20.77 23.16
C ALA A 345 -12.36 20.18 24.38
N SER A 346 -12.82 20.47 25.60
CA SER A 346 -12.24 19.89 26.82
C SER A 346 -12.35 18.36 26.82
N ALA A 347 -13.54 17.83 26.50
CA ALA A 347 -13.76 16.38 26.43
C ALA A 347 -12.88 15.70 25.35
N ALA A 348 -12.73 16.34 24.19
CA ALA A 348 -11.84 15.82 23.14
C ALA A 348 -10.35 15.85 23.57
N VAL A 349 -9.92 16.88 24.31
CA VAL A 349 -8.56 16.94 24.87
C VAL A 349 -8.37 15.87 25.95
N ASP A 350 -9.37 15.60 26.77
CA ASP A 350 -9.30 14.53 27.77
C ASP A 350 -9.14 13.15 27.11
N GLU A 351 -9.79 12.93 25.95
CA GLU A 351 -9.75 11.67 25.20
C GLU A 351 -8.48 11.53 24.35
N PHE A 352 -8.14 12.56 23.56
CA PHE A 352 -7.09 12.49 22.53
C PHE A 352 -5.83 13.28 22.87
N GLY A 353 -5.84 14.17 23.84
CA GLY A 353 -4.80 15.16 24.07
C GLY A 353 -3.43 14.60 24.48
N LEU A 354 -3.33 13.33 24.86
CA LEU A 354 -2.03 12.68 25.07
C LEU A 354 -1.27 12.51 23.76
N LEU A 355 -1.98 12.22 22.68
CA LEU A 355 -1.44 12.02 21.34
C LEU A 355 -1.55 13.30 20.49
N GLU A 356 -2.74 13.90 20.46
CA GLU A 356 -3.11 15.04 19.59
C GLU A 356 -2.78 16.38 20.25
N LYS A 357 -1.49 16.71 20.38
CA LYS A 357 -1.02 17.94 21.07
C LYS A 357 -1.48 19.25 20.43
N GLY A 358 -1.83 19.20 19.14
CA GLY A 358 -2.27 20.36 18.35
C GLY A 358 -3.78 20.52 18.26
N LEU A 359 -4.58 19.57 18.81
CA LEU A 359 -6.03 19.54 18.67
C LEU A 359 -6.68 20.86 19.14
N ARG A 360 -7.48 21.45 18.27
CA ARG A 360 -8.31 22.62 18.55
C ARG A 360 -9.73 22.39 18.06
N ILE A 361 -10.71 22.72 18.88
CA ILE A 361 -12.13 22.80 18.51
C ILE A 361 -12.64 24.18 18.91
N GLN A 362 -13.15 24.95 17.97
CA GLN A 362 -13.57 26.31 18.21
C GLN A 362 -14.79 26.70 17.39
N ALA A 363 -15.57 27.66 17.91
CA ALA A 363 -16.62 28.31 17.16
C ALA A 363 -16.27 29.80 16.96
N LYS A 364 -16.31 30.24 15.72
CA LYS A 364 -15.96 31.60 15.32
C LYS A 364 -17.08 32.20 14.49
N GLU A 365 -17.46 33.46 14.75
CA GLU A 365 -18.36 34.20 13.88
C GLU A 365 -17.63 34.52 12.58
N ILE A 366 -18.33 34.33 11.46
CA ILE A 366 -17.83 34.61 10.11
C ILE A 366 -18.78 35.53 9.39
N ASP A 367 -18.24 36.32 8.45
CA ASP A 367 -19.00 37.14 7.52
C ASP A 367 -18.67 36.66 6.12
N ASP A 368 -19.58 35.87 5.53
CA ASP A 368 -19.44 35.30 4.20
C ASP A 368 -20.76 35.50 3.45
N SER A 369 -20.76 36.48 2.55
CA SER A 369 -21.96 36.89 1.81
C SER A 369 -22.57 35.77 0.96
N ASP A 370 -21.72 34.85 0.42
CA ASP A 370 -22.18 33.77 -0.45
C ASP A 370 -22.93 32.68 0.35
N LEU A 371 -22.65 32.56 1.64
CA LEU A 371 -23.29 31.59 2.52
C LEU A 371 -24.64 32.09 3.09
N TYR A 372 -24.88 33.40 3.14
CA TYR A 372 -26.15 33.95 3.57
C TYR A 372 -27.30 33.58 2.64
N ASP A 373 -27.03 33.37 1.35
CA ASP A 373 -28.01 32.95 0.35
C ASP A 373 -28.23 31.42 0.32
N SER A 374 -27.45 30.64 1.11
CA SER A 374 -27.55 29.19 1.16
C SER A 374 -28.58 28.76 2.21
N PRO A 375 -29.73 28.20 1.82
CA PRO A 375 -30.70 27.73 2.81
C PRO A 375 -30.11 26.67 3.72
N PRO A 376 -30.37 26.73 5.04
CA PRO A 376 -29.91 25.69 5.97
C PRO A 376 -30.60 24.35 5.70
N LEU A 377 -30.01 23.26 6.19
CA LEU A 377 -30.69 21.97 6.24
C LEU A 377 -31.92 22.07 7.17
N ASP A 378 -32.98 21.34 6.83
CA ASP A 378 -34.05 21.11 7.81
C ASP A 378 -33.50 20.29 9.00
N GLU A 379 -34.20 20.37 10.13
CA GLU A 379 -33.77 19.75 11.39
C GLU A 379 -33.62 18.22 11.27
N GLU A 380 -34.53 17.58 10.48
CA GLU A 380 -34.47 16.13 10.23
C GLU A 380 -33.21 15.75 9.44
N SER A 381 -32.91 16.50 8.38
CA SER A 381 -31.70 16.24 7.55
C SER A 381 -30.42 16.50 8.30
N ALA A 382 -30.33 17.57 9.11
CA ALA A 382 -29.18 17.85 9.95
C ALA A 382 -28.98 16.77 11.00
N THR A 383 -30.05 16.38 11.72
CA THR A 383 -29.99 15.30 12.72
C THR A 383 -29.60 13.98 12.11
N ARG A 384 -30.17 13.63 10.95
CA ARG A 384 -29.87 12.40 10.21
C ARG A 384 -28.41 12.33 9.79
N LEU A 385 -27.87 13.40 9.17
CA LEU A 385 -26.48 13.47 8.77
C LEU A 385 -25.52 13.30 9.94
N LEU A 386 -25.68 14.13 11.00
CA LEU A 386 -24.79 14.10 12.16
C LEU A 386 -24.88 12.76 12.89
N SER A 387 -26.10 12.20 13.05
CA SER A 387 -26.28 10.88 13.67
C SER A 387 -25.65 9.75 12.83
N SER A 388 -25.74 9.85 11.50
CA SER A 388 -25.12 8.87 10.60
C SER A 388 -23.61 8.89 10.70
N LEU A 389 -22.99 10.08 10.71
CA LEU A 389 -21.53 10.23 10.89
C LEU A 389 -21.06 9.57 12.20
N LEU A 390 -21.81 9.79 13.30
CA LEU A 390 -21.48 9.21 14.61
C LEU A 390 -21.77 7.71 14.71
N ALA A 391 -22.68 7.17 13.89
CA ALA A 391 -23.02 5.74 13.86
C ALA A 391 -22.12 4.91 12.92
N LEU A 392 -21.47 5.57 11.94
CA LEU A 392 -20.53 4.90 11.04
C LEU A 392 -19.34 4.35 11.83
N PRO A 393 -18.91 3.10 11.57
CA PRO A 393 -17.74 2.57 12.23
C PRO A 393 -16.49 3.40 11.87
N HIS A 394 -15.60 3.60 12.83
CA HIS A 394 -14.29 4.24 12.65
C HIS A 394 -13.25 3.64 13.58
N GLY A 395 -12.00 3.63 13.12
CA GLY A 395 -10.89 3.07 13.88
C GLY A 395 -10.78 1.53 13.76
N PRO A 396 -10.01 0.89 14.65
CA PRO A 396 -9.93 -0.56 14.75
C PRO A 396 -11.28 -1.16 15.14
N ILE A 397 -11.73 -2.16 14.38
CA ILE A 397 -12.99 -2.90 14.64
C ILE A 397 -12.68 -4.25 15.27
N LYS A 398 -11.59 -4.89 14.83
CA LYS A 398 -11.16 -6.19 15.33
C LYS A 398 -9.64 -6.31 15.26
N PHE A 399 -9.06 -6.95 16.29
CA PHE A 399 -7.66 -7.32 16.30
C PHE A 399 -7.47 -8.79 15.88
N SER A 400 -6.31 -9.10 15.31
CA SER A 400 -5.98 -10.45 14.85
C SER A 400 -5.85 -11.42 16.01
N HIS A 401 -6.42 -12.62 15.85
CA HIS A 401 -6.20 -13.71 16.79
C HIS A 401 -4.89 -14.47 16.53
N ALA A 402 -4.33 -14.33 15.32
CA ALA A 402 -3.08 -14.99 14.94
C ALA A 402 -1.84 -14.19 15.34
N LEU A 403 -1.93 -12.84 15.29
CA LEU A 403 -0.83 -11.92 15.61
C LEU A 403 -1.33 -10.90 16.63
N PRO A 404 -0.95 -11.04 17.93
CA PRO A 404 -1.36 -10.11 18.98
C PRO A 404 -0.94 -8.68 18.67
N GLY A 405 -1.84 -7.70 18.90
CA GLY A 405 -1.59 -6.28 18.66
C GLY A 405 -1.82 -5.82 17.22
N LEU A 406 -1.93 -6.72 16.25
CA LEU A 406 -2.25 -6.39 14.87
C LEU A 406 -3.74 -6.08 14.70
N VAL A 407 -4.07 -4.98 14.05
CA VAL A 407 -5.44 -4.71 13.60
C VAL A 407 -5.77 -5.67 12.43
N GLU A 408 -6.81 -6.48 12.58
CA GLU A 408 -7.33 -7.34 11.52
C GLU A 408 -8.29 -6.58 10.60
N THR A 409 -9.22 -5.80 11.22
CA THR A 409 -10.29 -5.10 10.51
C THR A 409 -10.43 -3.69 11.05
N SER A 410 -10.52 -2.72 10.16
CA SER A 410 -10.73 -1.31 10.48
C SER A 410 -11.63 -0.61 9.46
N ASN A 411 -12.10 0.56 9.84
CA ASN A 411 -12.72 1.51 8.92
C ASN A 411 -12.26 2.94 9.23
N ASN A 412 -12.09 3.73 8.18
CA ASN A 412 -11.81 5.15 8.26
C ASN A 412 -12.97 5.94 7.66
N VAL A 413 -13.63 6.79 8.45
CA VAL A 413 -14.51 7.84 7.91
C VAL A 413 -13.60 8.91 7.33
N ALA A 414 -13.39 8.86 6.01
CA ALA A 414 -12.31 9.56 5.33
C ALA A 414 -12.67 10.99 4.92
N SER A 415 -13.91 11.24 4.57
CA SER A 415 -14.34 12.60 4.24
C SER A 415 -15.86 12.77 4.38
N VAL A 416 -16.27 14.03 4.51
CA VAL A 416 -17.67 14.47 4.42
C VAL A 416 -17.77 15.72 3.59
N SER A 417 -18.83 15.83 2.78
CA SER A 417 -19.20 17.06 2.08
C SER A 417 -20.72 17.20 1.97
N VAL A 418 -21.22 18.37 2.29
CA VAL A 418 -22.66 18.70 2.21
C VAL A 418 -22.90 19.51 0.94
N GLY A 419 -23.63 18.92 -0.02
CA GLY A 419 -24.03 19.55 -1.27
C GLY A 419 -25.41 20.23 -1.20
N VAL A 420 -26.04 20.42 -2.36
CA VAL A 420 -27.37 21.04 -2.47
C VAL A 420 -28.47 20.08 -2.02
N GLY A 421 -28.49 18.86 -2.56
CA GLY A 421 -29.56 17.87 -2.33
C GLY A 421 -29.14 16.60 -1.61
N SER A 422 -27.84 16.43 -1.39
CA SER A 422 -27.29 15.28 -0.66
C SER A 422 -26.00 15.64 0.09
N ALA A 423 -25.72 14.90 1.15
CA ALA A 423 -24.43 14.85 1.80
C ALA A 423 -23.72 13.57 1.38
N LYS A 424 -22.41 13.68 1.09
CA LYS A 424 -21.55 12.56 0.72
C LYS A 424 -20.57 12.26 1.83
N VAL A 425 -20.42 10.98 2.18
CA VAL A 425 -19.45 10.50 3.16
C VAL A 425 -18.66 9.36 2.53
N LEU A 426 -17.33 9.47 2.55
CA LEU A 426 -16.43 8.43 2.10
C LEU A 426 -15.93 7.62 3.30
N CYS A 427 -16.10 6.31 3.25
CA CYS A 427 -15.53 5.37 4.19
C CYS A 427 -14.56 4.45 3.47
N SER A 428 -13.38 4.20 4.04
CA SER A 428 -12.40 3.24 3.54
C SER A 428 -12.21 2.13 4.57
N SER A 429 -12.63 0.91 4.20
CA SER A 429 -12.57 -0.27 5.06
C SER A 429 -11.37 -1.13 4.69
N ARG A 430 -10.71 -1.72 5.69
CA ARG A 430 -9.57 -2.63 5.53
C ARG A 430 -9.75 -3.89 6.36
N SER A 431 -9.33 -5.04 5.82
CA SER A 431 -9.24 -6.29 6.60
C SER A 431 -8.33 -7.29 5.90
N SER A 432 -7.56 -8.06 6.67
CA SER A 432 -6.85 -9.25 6.17
C SER A 432 -7.80 -10.42 5.88
N ILE A 433 -9.04 -10.37 6.39
CA ILE A 433 -10.08 -11.38 6.21
C ILE A 433 -11.20 -10.85 5.31
N GLY A 434 -11.35 -11.43 4.13
CA GLY A 434 -12.31 -10.94 3.13
C GLY A 434 -13.76 -10.87 3.63
N SER A 435 -14.25 -11.88 4.38
CA SER A 435 -15.60 -11.86 4.96
C SER A 435 -15.78 -10.76 6.02
N ALA A 436 -14.74 -10.43 6.79
CA ALA A 436 -14.80 -9.36 7.77
C ALA A 436 -14.80 -7.97 7.09
N LEU A 437 -14.07 -7.84 5.97
CA LEU A 437 -14.12 -6.65 5.12
C LEU A 437 -15.54 -6.40 4.62
N GLU A 438 -16.16 -7.41 4.01
CA GLU A 438 -17.52 -7.27 3.47
C GLU A 438 -18.55 -7.02 4.59
N ASN A 439 -18.44 -7.69 5.75
CA ASN A 439 -19.30 -7.41 6.90
C ASN A 439 -19.21 -5.95 7.38
N THR A 440 -18.01 -5.36 7.36
CA THR A 440 -17.82 -3.94 7.72
C THR A 440 -18.50 -3.03 6.70
N ARG A 441 -18.34 -3.32 5.42
CA ARG A 441 -18.98 -2.59 4.32
C ARG A 441 -20.51 -2.72 4.35
N ASP A 442 -21.03 -3.89 4.72
CA ASP A 442 -22.48 -4.10 4.91
C ASP A 442 -23.03 -3.34 6.12
N ARG A 443 -22.25 -3.17 7.20
CA ARG A 443 -22.63 -2.29 8.32
C ARG A 443 -22.75 -0.83 7.87
N ILE A 444 -21.84 -0.35 7.02
CA ILE A 444 -21.92 0.99 6.42
C ILE A 444 -23.20 1.13 5.56
N LYS A 445 -23.53 0.10 4.75
CA LYS A 445 -24.80 0.07 4.00
C LYS A 445 -26.02 0.15 4.93
N ALA A 446 -26.01 -0.57 6.04
CA ALA A 446 -27.12 -0.56 6.98
C ALA A 446 -27.31 0.83 7.60
N VAL A 447 -26.22 1.53 7.98
CA VAL A 447 -26.29 2.91 8.47
C VAL A 447 -26.88 3.84 7.39
N ALA A 448 -26.38 3.74 6.16
CA ALA A 448 -26.89 4.54 5.04
C ALA A 448 -28.37 4.27 4.76
N PHE A 449 -28.80 3.01 4.78
CA PHE A 449 -30.21 2.63 4.60
C PHE A 449 -31.10 3.22 5.69
N LEU A 450 -30.68 3.14 6.97
CA LEU A 450 -31.41 3.75 8.09
C LEU A 450 -31.51 5.27 7.97
N ALA A 451 -30.51 5.89 7.35
CA ALA A 451 -30.50 7.32 7.01
C ALA A 451 -31.32 7.66 5.75
N GLY A 452 -32.00 6.70 5.13
CA GLY A 452 -32.71 6.90 3.86
C GLY A 452 -31.80 7.21 2.67
N GLY A 453 -30.52 6.84 2.77
CA GLY A 453 -29.48 7.08 1.77
C GLY A 453 -29.12 5.85 0.95
N ASN A 454 -28.12 6.01 0.09
CA ASN A 454 -27.56 5.00 -0.79
C ASN A 454 -26.05 4.84 -0.56
N VAL A 455 -25.50 3.70 -1.00
CA VAL A 455 -24.04 3.45 -0.97
C VAL A 455 -23.59 2.90 -2.31
N ALA A 456 -22.59 3.53 -2.90
CA ALA A 456 -21.81 2.98 -3.99
C ALA A 456 -20.51 2.41 -3.42
N GLN A 457 -20.27 1.11 -3.62
CA GLN A 457 -19.05 0.45 -3.13
C GLN A 457 -18.08 0.18 -4.28
N SER A 458 -16.81 0.50 -4.08
CA SER A 458 -15.76 0.10 -5.01
C SER A 458 -15.59 -1.43 -5.02
N LYS A 459 -14.97 -1.96 -6.08
CA LYS A 459 -14.52 -3.35 -6.06
C LYS A 459 -13.45 -3.50 -4.98
N ALA A 460 -13.68 -4.40 -4.02
CA ALA A 460 -12.70 -4.70 -2.99
C ALA A 460 -11.54 -5.51 -3.56
N TYR A 461 -10.33 -5.23 -3.09
CA TYR A 461 -9.18 -6.09 -3.30
C TYR A 461 -8.97 -6.98 -2.06
N PRO A 462 -8.48 -8.24 -2.24
CA PRO A 462 -8.34 -9.19 -1.16
C PRO A 462 -7.16 -8.84 -0.25
N GLY A 463 -7.27 -9.23 1.03
CA GLY A 463 -6.14 -9.28 1.94
C GLY A 463 -5.42 -10.62 1.89
N TRP A 464 -4.35 -10.69 2.64
CA TRP A 464 -3.58 -11.90 2.91
C TRP A 464 -3.61 -12.18 4.41
N ALA A 465 -4.32 -13.23 4.81
CA ALA A 465 -4.40 -13.65 6.20
C ALA A 465 -3.14 -14.42 6.60
N PRO A 466 -2.59 -14.19 7.81
CA PRO A 466 -1.47 -14.97 8.31
C PRO A 466 -1.78 -16.48 8.32
N ASN A 467 -0.87 -17.28 7.76
CA ASN A 467 -0.98 -18.74 7.79
C ASN A 467 -0.15 -19.33 8.95
N PRO A 468 -0.77 -19.81 10.04
CA PRO A 468 -0.05 -20.37 11.18
C PRO A 468 0.64 -21.72 10.88
N ARG A 469 0.46 -22.29 9.69
CA ARG A 469 1.08 -23.53 9.22
C ARG A 469 2.01 -23.31 8.04
N SER A 470 2.54 -22.10 7.88
CA SER A 470 3.48 -21.77 6.83
C SER A 470 4.82 -22.44 7.06
N CYS A 471 5.19 -23.35 6.16
CA CYS A 471 6.49 -24.00 6.21
C CYS A 471 7.63 -23.02 5.85
N ILE A 472 7.37 -22.12 4.93
CA ILE A 472 8.39 -21.14 4.52
C ILE A 472 8.64 -20.12 5.64
N LEU A 473 7.63 -19.76 6.43
CA LEU A 473 7.80 -18.91 7.60
C LEU A 473 8.69 -19.57 8.66
N ASP A 474 8.43 -20.84 8.99
CA ASP A 474 9.23 -21.57 9.99
C ASP A 474 10.72 -21.62 9.62
N VAL A 475 11.00 -21.90 8.34
CA VAL A 475 12.37 -21.89 7.79
C VAL A 475 12.98 -20.51 7.90
N SER A 476 12.27 -19.53 7.37
CA SER A 476 12.79 -18.16 7.28
C SER A 476 13.01 -17.56 8.65
N LYS A 477 12.08 -17.79 9.61
CA LYS A 477 12.25 -17.35 10.99
C LYS A 477 13.51 -17.92 11.61
N ARG A 478 13.73 -19.23 11.52
CA ARG A 478 14.95 -19.87 12.04
C ARG A 478 16.22 -19.29 11.44
N LEU A 479 16.29 -19.19 10.10
CA LEU A 479 17.48 -18.67 9.41
C LEU A 479 17.74 -17.20 9.74
N LEU A 480 16.68 -16.40 9.88
CA LEU A 480 16.80 -14.99 10.23
C LEU A 480 17.29 -14.82 11.67
N GLU A 481 16.75 -15.59 12.62
CA GLU A 481 17.17 -15.58 14.02
C GLU A 481 18.64 -16.03 14.18
N GLU A 482 19.07 -17.06 13.43
CA GLU A 482 20.49 -17.48 13.38
C GLU A 482 21.41 -16.34 12.90
N ARG A 483 20.94 -15.54 11.94
CA ARG A 483 21.68 -14.40 11.38
C ARG A 483 21.70 -13.18 12.29
N LEU A 484 20.57 -12.86 12.91
CA LEU A 484 20.42 -11.69 13.78
C LEU A 484 20.97 -11.90 15.18
N GLY A 485 21.00 -13.15 15.66
CA GLY A 485 21.39 -13.49 17.04
C GLY A 485 20.30 -13.15 18.08
N HIS A 486 19.10 -12.83 17.63
CA HIS A 486 17.91 -12.56 18.48
C HIS A 486 16.63 -13.00 17.74
N GLU A 487 15.48 -12.96 18.43
CA GLU A 487 14.19 -13.32 17.85
C GLU A 487 13.84 -12.41 16.68
N ALA A 488 13.40 -13.00 15.56
CA ALA A 488 12.92 -12.28 14.39
C ALA A 488 11.48 -11.80 14.61
N GLY A 489 11.17 -10.59 14.19
CA GLY A 489 9.81 -10.08 14.17
C GLY A 489 8.96 -10.82 13.13
N VAL A 490 7.77 -11.28 13.54
CA VAL A 490 6.75 -11.80 12.60
C VAL A 490 5.58 -10.83 12.63
N LYS A 491 5.39 -10.13 11.52
CA LYS A 491 4.47 -9.00 11.40
C LYS A 491 3.45 -9.22 10.28
N ALA A 492 2.46 -8.36 10.25
CA ALA A 492 1.62 -8.14 9.08
C ALA A 492 1.36 -6.64 8.94
N VAL A 493 1.19 -6.18 7.72
CA VAL A 493 0.94 -4.77 7.45
C VAL A 493 -0.57 -4.53 7.28
N HIS A 494 -1.10 -3.50 7.92
CA HIS A 494 -2.51 -3.13 7.76
C HIS A 494 -2.70 -2.17 6.56
N ALA A 495 -1.97 -2.44 5.47
CA ALA A 495 -2.04 -1.80 4.17
C ALA A 495 -2.13 -2.86 3.07
N GLY A 496 -2.34 -2.46 1.82
CA GLY A 496 -2.35 -3.38 0.69
C GLY A 496 -0.92 -3.82 0.33
N LEU A 497 -0.78 -5.08 -0.09
CA LEU A 497 0.38 -5.63 -0.79
C LEU A 497 -0.12 -6.51 -1.92
N GLU A 498 0.67 -6.67 -2.97
CA GLU A 498 0.34 -7.54 -4.10
C GLU A 498 0.10 -8.99 -3.67
N CYS A 499 0.73 -9.43 -2.57
CA CYS A 499 0.60 -10.79 -2.02
C CYS A 499 -0.86 -11.24 -1.90
N GLY A 500 -1.79 -10.37 -1.44
CA GLY A 500 -3.20 -10.71 -1.33
C GLY A 500 -3.86 -11.03 -2.67
N LEU A 501 -3.52 -10.27 -3.71
CA LEU A 501 -4.00 -10.50 -5.08
C LEU A 501 -3.32 -11.72 -5.71
N LEU A 502 -2.02 -11.85 -5.55
CA LEU A 502 -1.23 -12.96 -6.11
C LEU A 502 -1.67 -14.31 -5.55
N ILE A 503 -1.91 -14.41 -4.24
CA ILE A 503 -2.46 -15.61 -3.60
C ILE A 503 -3.80 -16.00 -4.26
N LYS A 504 -4.69 -15.04 -4.49
CA LYS A 504 -5.96 -15.29 -5.14
C LYS A 504 -5.81 -15.77 -6.59
N LYS A 505 -4.75 -15.34 -7.30
CA LYS A 505 -4.46 -15.71 -8.70
C LYS A 505 -3.73 -17.05 -8.82
N LEU A 506 -2.84 -17.37 -7.88
CA LEU A 506 -1.97 -18.54 -7.90
C LEU A 506 -2.58 -19.75 -7.16
N GLY A 507 -3.60 -19.51 -6.34
CA GLY A 507 -4.30 -20.49 -5.52
C GLY A 507 -3.99 -20.33 -4.03
N GLU A 508 -5.00 -20.57 -3.19
CA GLU A 508 -4.93 -20.40 -1.73
C GLU A 508 -3.95 -21.37 -1.03
N ASP A 509 -3.41 -22.34 -1.77
CA ASP A 509 -2.42 -23.31 -1.31
C ASP A 509 -0.97 -22.82 -1.46
N ILE A 510 -0.75 -21.63 -1.99
CA ILE A 510 0.59 -21.02 -2.07
C ILE A 510 1.04 -20.55 -0.68
N ASP A 511 2.28 -20.86 -0.32
CA ASP A 511 2.91 -20.42 0.93
C ASP A 511 3.79 -19.20 0.67
N VAL A 512 3.54 -18.10 1.39
CA VAL A 512 4.08 -16.77 1.07
C VAL A 512 4.69 -16.14 2.31
N ILE A 513 5.83 -15.49 2.13
CA ILE A 513 6.40 -14.50 3.07
C ILE A 513 6.85 -13.27 2.30
N SER A 514 6.89 -12.13 2.98
CA SER A 514 7.43 -10.88 2.46
C SER A 514 8.50 -10.32 3.39
N PHE A 515 9.59 -9.82 2.84
CA PHE A 515 10.70 -9.19 3.57
C PHE A 515 11.56 -8.37 2.61
N GLY A 516 12.43 -7.51 3.15
CA GLY A 516 13.29 -6.66 2.33
C GLY A 516 14.44 -6.03 3.12
N PRO A 517 15.27 -5.21 2.49
CA PRO A 517 16.26 -4.37 3.16
C PRO A 517 15.57 -3.20 3.87
N THR A 518 16.33 -2.47 4.70
CA THR A 518 15.76 -1.26 5.32
C THR A 518 15.71 -0.11 4.31
N ILE A 519 14.48 0.34 4.01
CA ILE A 519 14.19 1.52 3.20
C ILE A 519 13.43 2.50 4.10
N GLU A 520 13.76 3.77 4.04
CA GLU A 520 13.05 4.82 4.76
C GLU A 520 12.63 5.93 3.80
N GLY A 521 11.48 6.52 4.08
CA GLY A 521 10.95 7.65 3.31
C GLY A 521 10.50 7.28 1.90
N ALA A 522 10.11 6.03 1.64
CA ALA A 522 9.48 5.63 0.39
C ALA A 522 8.37 6.61 -0.01
N HIS A 523 8.10 6.73 -1.31
CA HIS A 523 7.13 7.65 -1.89
C HIS A 523 7.42 9.14 -1.64
N SER A 524 8.66 9.47 -1.28
CA SER A 524 9.09 10.86 -1.09
C SER A 524 10.52 11.11 -1.60
N PRO A 525 10.93 12.37 -1.83
CA PRO A 525 12.31 12.71 -2.18
C PRO A 525 13.35 12.41 -1.08
N ASP A 526 12.90 12.02 0.10
CA ASP A 526 13.74 11.56 1.23
C ASP A 526 13.99 10.05 1.22
N GLU A 527 13.48 9.34 0.23
CA GLU A 527 13.65 7.90 0.06
C GLU A 527 15.12 7.50 0.04
N ARG A 528 15.44 6.50 0.87
CA ARG A 528 16.80 5.99 1.03
C ARG A 528 16.82 4.54 1.48
N VAL A 529 17.81 3.78 1.04
CA VAL A 529 18.07 2.41 1.48
C VAL A 529 19.32 2.35 2.35
N ASP A 530 19.26 1.67 3.50
CA ASP A 530 20.43 1.40 4.35
C ASP A 530 21.32 0.35 3.68
N SER A 531 22.46 0.79 3.15
CA SER A 531 23.38 -0.08 2.40
C SER A 531 23.94 -1.24 3.21
N ASN A 532 23.95 -1.12 4.55
CA ASN A 532 24.44 -2.21 5.41
C ASN A 532 23.44 -3.37 5.52
N THR A 533 22.17 -3.16 5.16
CA THR A 533 21.13 -4.19 5.23
C THR A 533 20.98 -4.99 3.93
N VAL A 534 21.55 -4.50 2.82
CA VAL A 534 21.37 -5.10 1.49
C VAL A 534 22.10 -6.43 1.34
N ALA A 535 23.37 -6.51 1.77
CA ALA A 535 24.11 -7.77 1.71
C ALA A 535 23.47 -8.86 2.59
N PRO A 536 23.19 -8.60 3.89
CA PRO A 536 22.51 -9.59 4.73
C PRO A 536 21.14 -10.00 4.17
N PHE A 537 20.37 -9.07 3.59
CA PHE A 537 19.10 -9.37 2.94
C PHE A 537 19.28 -10.34 1.78
N PHE A 538 20.20 -10.06 0.86
CA PHE A 538 20.42 -10.92 -0.30
C PHE A 538 20.96 -12.32 0.06
N GLU A 539 21.88 -12.38 1.02
CA GLU A 539 22.37 -13.64 1.56
C GLU A 539 21.26 -14.46 2.23
N PHE A 540 20.32 -13.79 2.92
CA PHE A 540 19.18 -14.43 3.54
C PHE A 540 18.22 -15.03 2.49
N VAL A 541 17.96 -14.32 1.37
CA VAL A 541 17.22 -14.90 0.24
C VAL A 541 17.88 -16.19 -0.26
N GLN A 542 19.21 -16.17 -0.42
CA GLN A 542 19.96 -17.36 -0.85
C GLN A 542 19.92 -18.50 0.17
N ASP A 543 19.96 -18.19 1.47
CA ASP A 543 19.87 -19.19 2.54
C ASP A 543 18.52 -19.90 2.56
N ILE A 544 17.42 -19.12 2.41
CA ILE A 544 16.06 -19.68 2.30
C ILE A 544 15.99 -20.61 1.09
N LEU A 545 16.45 -20.18 -0.07
CA LEU A 545 16.41 -20.98 -1.30
C LEU A 545 17.27 -22.25 -1.18
N ALA A 546 18.44 -22.16 -0.55
CA ALA A 546 19.32 -23.32 -0.33
C ALA A 546 18.71 -24.35 0.64
N ASP A 547 18.12 -23.88 1.74
CA ASP A 547 17.38 -24.75 2.68
C ASP A 547 16.21 -25.43 1.96
N TYR A 548 15.41 -24.66 1.20
CA TYR A 548 14.28 -25.17 0.42
C TYR A 548 14.72 -26.22 -0.61
N ALA A 549 15.83 -26.00 -1.31
CA ALA A 549 16.40 -26.91 -2.31
C ALA A 549 16.82 -28.27 -1.73
N THR A 550 17.10 -28.35 -0.44
CA THR A 550 17.58 -29.58 0.24
C THR A 550 16.50 -30.38 0.95
N ARG A 551 15.23 -29.91 0.97
CA ARG A 551 14.09 -30.54 1.68
C ARG A 551 13.34 -31.58 0.87
N ILE A 552 13.93 -32.12 -0.18
CA ILE A 552 13.33 -33.12 -1.07
C ILE A 552 13.30 -34.51 -0.43
#